data_20dd4be0ea72ad05a0a6c0dfd3f025b6
#
_entry.id   20dd4be0ea72ad05a0a6c0dfd3f025b6
#
_cell.length_a   1.000
_cell.length_b   1.000
_cell.length_c   1.000
_cell.angle_alpha   90.00
_cell.angle_beta   90.00
_cell.angle_gamma   90.00
#
_symmetry.space_group_name_H-M   'P 1'
#
loop_
_entity.id
_entity.type
_entity.pdbx_description
1 polymer ?
#
loop_
_entity_poly.entity_id
_entity_poly.type
_entity_poly.pdbx_seq_one_letter_code
_entity_poly.pdbx_strand_id
1 'polypeptide(L)'
;RELGFAQRLRINSVRTWIREEDWHREPEKVEKRVLDYARLCAGHGMSIMPIFSSGNQIRSYELLTAEEWERKREFLSAIIQLLKNEPNLLMWDVYNEPFCNDYLRNCPEGEYESRYRKIEHDLRLQCRMVRELDDDTPITVGHELKEHLDSTADLVDVIAFHDYLTTRKDIRQVYE
;
A
#
# COMPACT_ATOMS: atom_id res chain seq x y z
N ARG A 1 -10.92 -12.19 18.25
CA ARG A 1 -12.23 -12.72 17.79
C ARG A 1 -12.28 -12.79 16.27
N GLU A 2 -11.99 -11.73 15.54
CA GLU A 2 -12.08 -11.64 14.07
C GLU A 2 -11.10 -12.56 13.36
N LEU A 3 -9.84 -12.63 13.80
CA LEU A 3 -8.86 -13.57 13.24
C LEU A 3 -9.30 -15.04 13.44
N GLY A 4 -9.98 -15.37 14.53
CA GLY A 4 -10.55 -16.71 14.70
C GLY A 4 -11.71 -17.00 13.72
N PHE A 5 -12.47 -15.99 13.27
CA PHE A 5 -13.44 -16.17 12.19
C PHE A 5 -12.74 -16.34 10.84
N ALA A 6 -11.73 -15.50 10.56
CA ALA A 6 -10.92 -15.59 9.35
C ALA A 6 -10.25 -16.98 9.21
N GLN A 7 -9.68 -17.50 10.28
CA GLN A 7 -9.08 -18.84 10.32
C GLN A 7 -10.09 -19.95 9.97
N ARG A 8 -11.32 -19.87 10.50
CA ARG A 8 -12.39 -20.83 10.15
C ARG A 8 -12.79 -20.77 8.68
N LEU A 9 -12.68 -19.61 8.06
CA LEU A 9 -12.89 -19.38 6.63
C LEU A 9 -11.66 -19.75 5.78
N ARG A 10 -10.59 -20.25 6.40
CA ARG A 10 -9.30 -20.58 5.77
C ARG A 10 -8.63 -19.39 5.10
N ILE A 11 -8.86 -18.18 5.61
CA ILE A 11 -8.09 -16.99 5.23
C ILE A 11 -6.69 -17.17 5.79
N ASN A 12 -5.68 -17.02 4.95
CA ASN A 12 -4.27 -17.26 5.29
C ASN A 12 -3.40 -16.00 5.22
N SER A 13 -3.97 -14.86 4.84
CA SER A 13 -3.27 -13.57 4.83
C SER A 13 -4.22 -12.43 5.14
N VAL A 14 -3.67 -11.35 5.69
CA VAL A 14 -4.39 -10.11 5.96
C VAL A 14 -3.62 -8.92 5.41
N ARG A 15 -4.34 -7.99 4.82
CA ARG A 15 -3.85 -6.71 4.34
C ARG A 15 -4.26 -5.62 5.34
N THR A 16 -3.32 -4.79 5.80
CA THR A 16 -3.59 -3.86 6.90
C THR A 16 -2.86 -2.53 6.73
N TRP A 17 -3.54 -1.43 7.02
CA TRP A 17 -2.95 -0.10 6.98
C TRP A 17 -2.13 0.21 8.22
N ILE A 18 -0.98 0.87 8.00
CA ILE A 18 -0.20 1.53 9.03
C ILE A 18 -0.19 3.02 8.70
N ARG A 19 -0.88 3.81 9.52
CA ARG A 19 -1.04 5.24 9.24
C ARG A 19 0.19 6.02 9.67
N GLU A 20 0.82 6.70 8.74
CA GLU A 20 2.00 7.54 8.93
C GLU A 20 1.74 8.65 9.96
N GLU A 21 0.58 9.33 9.88
CA GLU A 21 0.21 10.41 10.81
C GLU A 21 0.07 9.91 12.26
N ASP A 22 -0.46 8.70 12.45
CA ASP A 22 -0.56 8.09 13.77
C ASP A 22 0.82 7.73 14.32
N TRP A 23 1.72 7.24 13.45
CA TRP A 23 3.09 6.93 13.84
C TRP A 23 3.86 8.19 14.24
N HIS A 24 3.83 9.27 13.47
CA HIS A 24 4.49 10.52 13.83
C HIS A 24 3.97 11.13 15.14
N ARG A 25 2.73 10.84 15.52
CA ARG A 25 2.16 11.31 16.79
C ARG A 25 2.55 10.44 17.98
N GLU A 26 2.58 9.13 17.84
CA GLU A 26 2.81 8.16 18.92
C GLU A 26 3.64 6.95 18.41
N PRO A 27 4.93 7.12 18.01
CA PRO A 27 5.71 6.09 17.31
C PRO A 27 5.78 4.78 18.09
N GLU A 28 6.22 4.79 19.34
CA GLU A 28 6.35 3.60 20.16
C GLU A 28 5.04 2.82 20.33
N LYS A 29 3.93 3.53 20.43
CA LYS A 29 2.61 2.91 20.59
C LYS A 29 2.13 2.27 19.29
N VAL A 30 2.41 2.90 18.14
CA VAL A 30 2.06 2.34 16.83
C VAL A 30 2.94 1.13 16.54
N GLU A 31 4.25 1.23 16.73
CA GLU A 31 5.19 0.13 16.54
C GLU A 31 4.82 -1.09 17.38
N LYS A 32 4.56 -0.88 18.68
CA LYS A 32 4.10 -1.97 19.56
C LYS A 32 2.83 -2.63 19.04
N ARG A 33 1.81 -1.84 18.64
CA ARG A 33 0.54 -2.39 18.13
C ARG A 33 0.72 -3.16 16.83
N VAL A 34 1.55 -2.65 15.94
CA VAL A 34 1.84 -3.28 14.64
C VAL A 34 2.54 -4.62 14.84
N LEU A 35 3.55 -4.66 15.71
CA LEU A 35 4.28 -5.89 16.02
C LEU A 35 3.40 -6.92 16.74
N ASP A 36 2.62 -6.47 17.73
CA ASP A 36 1.68 -7.35 18.46
C ASP A 36 0.64 -7.93 17.48
N TYR A 37 0.15 -7.13 16.54
CA TYR A 37 -0.80 -7.59 15.52
C TYR A 37 -0.16 -8.60 14.55
N ALA A 38 1.06 -8.34 14.07
CA ALA A 38 1.79 -9.27 13.23
C ALA A 38 1.95 -10.64 13.90
N ARG A 39 2.38 -10.66 15.15
CA ARG A 39 2.56 -11.89 15.93
C ARG A 39 1.24 -12.60 16.26
N LEU A 40 0.19 -11.81 16.51
CA LEU A 40 -1.16 -12.37 16.67
C LEU A 40 -1.64 -13.06 15.38
N CYS A 41 -1.43 -12.46 14.21
CA CYS A 41 -1.73 -13.07 12.91
C CYS A 41 -0.93 -14.36 12.71
N ALA A 42 0.37 -14.36 13.01
CA ALA A 42 1.21 -15.56 12.96
C ALA A 42 0.65 -16.69 13.83
N GLY A 43 0.20 -16.38 15.05
CA GLY A 43 -0.44 -17.35 15.95
C GLY A 43 -1.74 -17.94 15.42
N HIS A 44 -2.37 -17.29 14.45
CA HIS A 44 -3.53 -17.80 13.71
C HIS A 44 -3.18 -18.41 12.34
N GLY A 45 -1.90 -18.57 12.02
CA GLY A 45 -1.43 -19.11 10.73
C GLY A 45 -1.65 -18.16 9.55
N MET A 46 -1.65 -16.85 9.79
CA MET A 46 -1.89 -15.82 8.79
C MET A 46 -0.65 -14.99 8.53
N SER A 47 -0.34 -14.74 7.27
CA SER A 47 0.64 -13.74 6.84
C SER A 47 0.04 -12.34 6.91
N ILE A 48 0.92 -11.33 6.99
CA ILE A 48 0.53 -9.93 6.93
C ILE A 48 1.08 -9.26 5.67
N MET A 49 0.32 -8.30 5.14
CA MET A 49 0.71 -7.42 4.06
C MET A 49 0.43 -5.97 4.51
N PRO A 50 1.43 -5.29 5.08
CA PRO A 50 1.30 -3.90 5.53
C PRO A 50 1.15 -2.94 4.35
N ILE A 51 0.25 -1.96 4.47
CA ILE A 51 0.03 -0.88 3.51
C ILE A 51 0.57 0.41 4.11
N PHE A 52 1.43 1.11 3.37
CA PHE A 52 2.08 2.34 3.87
C PHE A 52 1.31 3.62 3.55
N SER A 53 0.67 3.69 2.38
CA SER A 53 -0.01 4.91 1.91
C SER A 53 -1.33 4.60 1.23
N SER A 54 -2.21 5.61 1.07
CA SER A 54 -3.49 5.46 0.37
C SER A 54 -3.85 6.72 -0.40
N GLY A 55 -4.33 6.53 -1.65
CA GLY A 55 -4.80 7.61 -2.52
C GLY A 55 -6.20 8.11 -2.22
N ASN A 56 -7.03 7.33 -1.54
CA ASN A 56 -8.48 7.58 -1.44
C ASN A 56 -8.87 8.91 -0.77
N GLN A 57 -7.97 9.57 -0.05
CA GLN A 57 -8.24 10.82 0.67
C GLN A 57 -7.63 12.05 -0.01
N ILE A 58 -6.95 11.89 -1.15
CA ILE A 58 -6.32 13.00 -1.86
C ILE A 58 -7.39 13.90 -2.48
N ARG A 59 -7.45 15.16 -2.04
CA ARG A 59 -8.31 16.20 -2.60
C ARG A 59 -7.53 17.30 -3.31
N SER A 60 -6.30 17.54 -2.88
CA SER A 60 -5.31 18.40 -3.52
C SER A 60 -3.97 17.68 -3.44
N TYR A 61 -3.09 17.91 -4.39
CA TYR A 61 -1.79 17.24 -4.42
C TYR A 61 -0.72 18.16 -4.99
N GLU A 62 0.35 18.30 -4.22
CA GLU A 62 1.60 18.86 -4.67
C GLU A 62 2.71 17.81 -4.46
N LEU A 63 3.76 17.91 -5.24
CA LEU A 63 4.94 17.05 -5.06
C LEU A 63 5.51 17.23 -3.66
N LEU A 64 5.87 16.11 -3.03
CA LEU A 64 6.43 16.14 -1.70
C LEU A 64 7.77 16.88 -1.70
N THR A 65 7.95 17.74 -0.71
CA THR A 65 9.20 18.45 -0.44
C THR A 65 10.28 17.50 0.09
N ALA A 66 11.53 17.94 0.09
CA ALA A 66 12.61 17.14 0.66
C ALA A 66 12.38 16.82 2.16
N GLU A 67 11.79 17.74 2.91
CA GLU A 67 11.47 17.53 4.34
C GLU A 67 10.36 16.50 4.52
N GLU A 68 9.30 16.55 3.68
CA GLU A 68 8.23 15.54 3.71
C GLU A 68 8.73 14.17 3.29
N TRP A 69 9.66 14.08 2.32
CA TRP A 69 10.33 12.84 1.96
C TRP A 69 11.19 12.28 3.09
N GLU A 70 11.90 13.12 3.84
CA GLU A 70 12.69 12.67 4.99
C GLU A 70 11.79 12.11 6.10
N ARG A 71 10.70 12.79 6.43
CA ARG A 71 9.70 12.31 7.39
C ARG A 71 9.09 10.97 6.95
N LYS A 72 8.79 10.83 5.66
CA LYS A 72 8.29 9.56 5.10
C LYS A 72 9.34 8.46 5.22
N ARG A 73 10.61 8.76 4.96
CA ARG A 73 11.74 7.82 5.11
C ARG A 73 11.87 7.35 6.55
N GLU A 74 11.75 8.24 7.53
CA GLU A 74 11.77 7.89 8.96
C GLU A 74 10.68 6.86 9.30
N PHE A 75 9.45 7.15 8.89
CA PHE A 75 8.32 6.25 9.10
C PHE A 75 8.53 4.88 8.42
N LEU A 76 8.85 4.87 7.13
CA LEU A 76 9.06 3.65 6.37
C LEU A 76 10.21 2.82 6.96
N SER A 77 11.33 3.48 7.31
CA SER A 77 12.49 2.82 7.92
C SER A 77 12.12 2.16 9.26
N ALA A 78 11.40 2.85 10.13
CA ALA A 78 10.98 2.31 11.42
C ALA A 78 10.10 1.06 11.25
N ILE A 79 9.07 1.13 10.41
CA ILE A 79 8.15 0.01 10.21
C ILE A 79 8.82 -1.17 9.49
N ILE A 80 9.65 -0.89 8.49
CA ILE A 80 10.39 -1.94 7.77
C ILE A 80 11.37 -2.65 8.72
N GLN A 81 12.18 -1.90 9.49
CA GLN A 81 13.09 -2.51 10.47
C GLN A 81 12.34 -3.34 11.53
N LEU A 82 11.14 -2.90 11.92
CA LEU A 82 10.32 -3.61 12.90
C LEU A 82 9.82 -4.96 12.38
N LEU A 83 9.43 -5.04 11.09
CA LEU A 83 8.69 -6.18 10.56
C LEU A 83 9.45 -7.07 9.58
N LYS A 84 10.54 -6.61 8.96
CA LYS A 84 11.24 -7.34 7.87
C LYS A 84 11.74 -8.74 8.25
N ASN A 85 11.94 -8.99 9.54
CA ASN A 85 12.37 -10.30 10.05
C ASN A 85 11.22 -11.11 10.67
N GLU A 86 9.98 -10.60 10.67
CA GLU A 86 8.84 -11.38 11.16
C GLU A 86 8.48 -12.47 10.14
N PRO A 87 8.42 -13.75 10.54
CA PRO A 87 8.34 -14.89 9.62
C PRO A 87 7.03 -14.95 8.82
N ASN A 88 6.03 -14.16 9.20
CA ASN A 88 4.74 -14.08 8.52
C ASN A 88 4.55 -12.79 7.72
N LEU A 89 5.61 -12.01 7.51
CA LEU A 89 5.57 -10.92 6.53
C LEU A 89 5.48 -11.52 5.12
N LEU A 90 4.44 -11.14 4.37
CA LEU A 90 4.22 -11.64 3.02
C LEU A 90 4.89 -10.76 1.97
N MET A 91 4.59 -9.47 2.01
CA MET A 91 5.12 -8.45 1.11
C MET A 91 4.75 -7.06 1.63
N TRP A 92 5.40 -6.02 1.10
CA TRP A 92 5.04 -4.63 1.34
C TRP A 92 4.05 -4.15 0.28
N ASP A 93 2.90 -3.63 0.69
CA ASP A 93 2.00 -2.89 -0.17
C ASP A 93 2.31 -1.39 -0.05
N VAL A 94 3.05 -0.89 -1.03
CA VAL A 94 3.59 0.47 -0.96
C VAL A 94 2.48 1.52 -0.96
N TYR A 95 1.42 1.27 -1.74
CA TYR A 95 0.35 2.25 -1.90
C TYR A 95 -0.98 1.60 -2.27
N ASN A 96 -2.06 1.98 -1.57
CA ASN A 96 -3.41 1.57 -1.92
C ASN A 96 -4.09 2.60 -2.82
N GLU A 97 -4.48 2.19 -4.03
CA GLU A 97 -5.29 2.96 -4.97
C GLU A 97 -4.80 4.41 -5.17
N PRO A 98 -3.55 4.60 -5.65
CA PRO A 98 -2.91 5.91 -5.72
C PRO A 98 -3.68 6.93 -6.56
N PHE A 99 -4.41 6.49 -7.59
CA PHE A 99 -5.13 7.36 -8.52
C PHE A 99 -6.64 7.42 -8.26
N CYS A 100 -7.17 6.66 -7.28
CA CYS A 100 -8.57 6.66 -6.89
C CYS A 100 -8.90 7.82 -5.93
N ASN A 101 -8.94 9.06 -6.42
CA ASN A 101 -9.12 10.25 -5.59
C ASN A 101 -9.87 11.38 -6.27
N ASP A 102 -10.34 12.34 -5.45
CA ASP A 102 -11.09 13.49 -5.94
C ASP A 102 -10.22 14.50 -6.71
N TYR A 103 -8.92 14.53 -6.45
CA TYR A 103 -7.98 15.40 -7.17
C TYR A 103 -7.89 15.07 -8.67
N LEU A 104 -7.97 13.77 -9.01
CA LEU A 104 -8.03 13.31 -10.40
C LEU A 104 -9.44 13.30 -10.98
N ARG A 105 -10.43 12.77 -10.22
CA ARG A 105 -11.81 12.63 -10.71
C ARG A 105 -12.46 13.96 -11.05
N ASN A 106 -12.16 15.00 -10.28
CA ASN A 106 -12.76 16.33 -10.40
C ASN A 106 -11.80 17.35 -11.03
N CYS A 107 -10.79 16.90 -11.80
CA CYS A 107 -9.84 17.81 -12.42
C CYS A 107 -10.50 18.58 -13.59
N PRO A 108 -10.07 19.84 -13.81
CA PRO A 108 -10.45 20.59 -15.02
C PRO A 108 -10.04 19.84 -16.30
N GLU A 109 -10.76 20.13 -17.38
CA GLU A 109 -10.44 19.58 -18.70
C GLU A 109 -8.98 19.90 -19.08
N GLY A 110 -8.26 18.88 -19.54
CA GLY A 110 -6.85 19.01 -19.94
C GLY A 110 -5.82 18.93 -18.79
N GLU A 111 -6.23 18.90 -17.52
CA GLU A 111 -5.29 18.81 -16.39
C GLU A 111 -5.02 17.38 -15.91
N TYR A 112 -5.80 16.40 -16.34
CA TYR A 112 -5.70 15.02 -15.84
C TYR A 112 -4.28 14.47 -15.93
N GLU A 113 -3.66 14.54 -17.10
CA GLU A 113 -2.32 13.99 -17.33
C GLU A 113 -1.26 14.65 -16.45
N SER A 114 -1.30 15.97 -16.29
CA SER A 114 -0.34 16.68 -15.43
C SER A 114 -0.51 16.32 -13.95
N ARG A 115 -1.76 16.14 -13.50
CA ARG A 115 -2.06 15.72 -12.12
C ARG A 115 -1.68 14.27 -11.88
N TYR A 116 -1.97 13.39 -12.84
CA TYR A 116 -1.59 11.98 -12.82
C TYR A 116 -0.06 11.85 -12.66
N ARG A 117 0.71 12.56 -13.48
CA ARG A 117 2.18 12.52 -13.45
C ARG A 117 2.78 12.99 -12.13
N LYS A 118 2.17 13.92 -11.42
CA LYS A 118 2.61 14.31 -10.07
C LYS A 118 2.49 13.13 -9.09
N ILE A 119 1.33 12.48 -9.05
CA ILE A 119 1.11 11.33 -8.16
C ILE A 119 2.04 10.19 -8.56
N GLU A 120 2.14 9.87 -9.84
CA GLU A 120 3.02 8.82 -10.36
C GLU A 120 4.48 9.05 -9.96
N HIS A 121 4.97 10.30 -10.06
CA HIS A 121 6.33 10.64 -9.68
C HIS A 121 6.64 10.25 -8.23
N ASP A 122 5.83 10.70 -7.29
CA ASP A 122 6.05 10.44 -5.87
C ASP A 122 5.79 8.96 -5.51
N LEU A 123 4.81 8.32 -6.16
CA LEU A 123 4.56 6.89 -6.02
C LEU A 123 5.81 6.07 -6.40
N ARG A 124 6.43 6.38 -7.55
CA ARG A 124 7.64 5.71 -8.00
C ARG A 124 8.83 5.96 -7.09
N LEU A 125 8.96 7.17 -6.53
CA LEU A 125 9.98 7.47 -5.51
C LEU A 125 9.76 6.66 -4.25
N GLN A 126 8.52 6.53 -3.78
CA GLN A 126 8.20 5.71 -2.61
C GLN A 126 8.51 4.23 -2.83
N CYS A 127 8.20 3.67 -4.01
CA CYS A 127 8.58 2.29 -4.35
C CYS A 127 10.09 2.08 -4.28
N ARG A 128 10.89 2.99 -4.85
CA ARG A 128 12.35 2.92 -4.78
C ARG A 128 12.86 3.02 -3.35
N MET A 129 12.28 3.91 -2.54
CA MET A 129 12.66 4.08 -1.13
C MET A 129 12.37 2.81 -0.31
N VAL A 130 11.23 2.16 -0.51
CA VAL A 130 10.93 0.88 0.15
C VAL A 130 11.95 -0.18 -0.27
N ARG A 131 12.28 -0.27 -1.56
CA ARG A 131 13.29 -1.20 -2.08
C ARG A 131 14.71 -0.94 -1.52
N GLU A 132 15.09 0.33 -1.33
CA GLU A 132 16.36 0.70 -0.69
C GLU A 132 16.44 0.27 0.79
N LEU A 133 15.30 0.30 1.49
CA LEU A 133 15.20 -0.05 2.91
C LEU A 133 15.09 -1.56 3.15
N ASP A 134 14.55 -2.28 2.16
CA ASP A 134 14.39 -3.75 2.17
C ASP A 134 14.36 -4.27 0.73
N ASP A 135 15.43 -4.93 0.31
CA ASP A 135 15.61 -5.48 -1.03
C ASP A 135 15.21 -6.97 -1.14
N ASP A 136 14.95 -7.62 -0.01
CA ASP A 136 14.59 -9.04 0.06
C ASP A 136 13.08 -9.28 0.01
N THR A 137 12.29 -8.46 0.72
CA THR A 137 10.84 -8.64 0.79
C THR A 137 10.17 -8.16 -0.50
N PRO A 138 9.28 -8.95 -1.13
CA PRO A 138 8.54 -8.50 -2.30
C PRO A 138 7.73 -7.24 -2.04
N ILE A 139 7.61 -6.38 -3.06
CA ILE A 139 6.77 -5.19 -3.02
C ILE A 139 5.65 -5.24 -4.05
N THR A 140 4.54 -4.59 -3.74
CA THR A 140 3.40 -4.38 -4.63
C THR A 140 2.82 -2.98 -4.46
N VAL A 141 2.02 -2.56 -5.44
CA VAL A 141 1.11 -1.41 -5.36
C VAL A 141 -0.27 -1.90 -5.72
N GLY A 142 -1.25 -1.71 -4.83
CA GLY A 142 -2.64 -2.06 -5.07
C GLY A 142 -3.33 -0.99 -5.91
N HIS A 143 -3.28 -1.09 -7.25
CA HIS A 143 -3.95 -0.16 -8.14
C HIS A 143 -5.46 -0.34 -8.12
N GLU A 144 -6.23 0.73 -8.34
CA GLU A 144 -7.68 0.68 -8.44
C GLU A 144 -8.18 0.15 -9.78
N LEU A 145 -7.37 0.28 -10.85
CA LEU A 145 -7.70 -0.15 -12.21
C LEU A 145 -6.47 -0.76 -12.89
N LYS A 146 -6.71 -1.71 -13.79
CA LYS A 146 -5.63 -2.34 -14.58
C LYS A 146 -4.90 -1.37 -15.52
N GLU A 147 -5.57 -0.31 -15.95
CA GLU A 147 -5.02 0.73 -16.83
C GLU A 147 -3.89 1.53 -16.16
N HIS A 148 -3.79 1.48 -14.82
CA HIS A 148 -2.74 2.18 -14.06
C HIS A 148 -1.51 1.32 -13.75
N LEU A 149 -1.54 0.02 -14.10
CA LEU A 149 -0.46 -0.92 -13.76
C LEU A 149 0.90 -0.51 -14.33
N ASP A 150 0.93 0.04 -15.54
CA ASP A 150 2.17 0.46 -16.21
C ASP A 150 2.94 1.54 -15.43
N SER A 151 2.25 2.27 -14.53
CA SER A 151 2.89 3.32 -13.72
C SER A 151 3.96 2.78 -12.77
N THR A 152 3.87 1.50 -12.37
CA THR A 152 4.79 0.89 -11.39
C THR A 152 5.25 -0.52 -11.74
N ALA A 153 4.80 -1.10 -12.86
CA ALA A 153 5.08 -2.49 -13.24
C ALA A 153 6.57 -2.83 -13.28
N ASP A 154 7.44 -1.86 -13.59
CA ASP A 154 8.88 -1.99 -13.63
C ASP A 154 9.57 -1.90 -12.26
N LEU A 155 8.83 -1.59 -11.19
CA LEU A 155 9.35 -1.38 -9.84
C LEU A 155 8.87 -2.41 -8.81
N VAL A 156 7.77 -3.13 -9.11
CA VAL A 156 7.14 -4.06 -8.18
C VAL A 156 7.42 -5.52 -8.56
N ASP A 157 7.38 -6.41 -7.57
CA ASP A 157 7.55 -7.85 -7.79
C ASP A 157 6.22 -8.54 -8.08
N VAL A 158 5.13 -7.96 -7.58
CA VAL A 158 3.78 -8.51 -7.72
C VAL A 158 2.87 -7.44 -8.30
N ILE A 159 2.25 -7.75 -9.43
CA ILE A 159 1.22 -6.90 -10.03
C ILE A 159 -0.09 -7.12 -9.28
N ALA A 160 -0.67 -6.05 -8.75
CA ALA A 160 -1.94 -6.09 -8.03
C ALA A 160 -2.86 -4.95 -8.47
N PHE A 161 -4.14 -5.30 -8.67
CA PHE A 161 -5.18 -4.30 -8.88
C PHE A 161 -6.48 -4.76 -8.22
N HIS A 162 -7.33 -3.80 -7.90
CA HIS A 162 -8.61 -4.04 -7.28
C HIS A 162 -9.69 -4.05 -8.34
N ASP A 163 -10.52 -5.08 -8.29
CA ASP A 163 -11.59 -5.23 -9.24
C ASP A 163 -12.91 -5.45 -8.49
N TYR A 164 -13.83 -4.51 -8.63
CA TYR A 164 -15.14 -4.55 -7.98
C TYR A 164 -16.22 -5.07 -8.92
N LEU A 165 -15.88 -6.05 -9.76
CA LEU A 165 -16.80 -6.64 -10.72
C LEU A 165 -17.92 -7.40 -10.03
N THR A 166 -19.14 -7.13 -10.42
CA THR A 166 -20.35 -7.66 -9.78
C THR A 166 -20.93 -8.86 -10.50
N THR A 167 -20.56 -9.11 -11.76
CA THR A 167 -21.09 -10.21 -12.56
C THR A 167 -20.00 -11.12 -13.14
N ARG A 168 -20.35 -12.39 -13.38
CA ARG A 168 -19.47 -13.35 -14.08
C ARG A 168 -19.11 -12.90 -15.49
N LYS A 169 -19.99 -12.14 -16.14
CA LYS A 169 -19.75 -11.60 -17.47
C LYS A 169 -18.63 -10.56 -17.44
N ASP A 170 -18.67 -9.65 -16.48
CA ASP A 170 -17.66 -8.61 -16.32
C ASP A 170 -16.30 -9.24 -15.98
N ILE A 171 -16.28 -10.23 -15.08
CA ILE A 171 -15.06 -10.98 -14.75
C ILE A 171 -14.41 -11.60 -16.00
N ARG A 172 -15.21 -12.27 -16.86
CA ARG A 172 -14.70 -12.87 -18.09
C ARG A 172 -14.11 -11.83 -19.05
N GLN A 173 -14.77 -10.66 -19.19
CA GLN A 173 -14.29 -9.60 -20.07
C GLN A 173 -12.95 -9.00 -19.66
N VAL A 174 -12.61 -9.07 -18.38
CA VAL A 174 -11.34 -8.54 -17.84
C VAL A 174 -10.21 -9.55 -17.94
N TYR A 175 -10.49 -10.86 -17.79
CA TYR A 175 -9.47 -11.91 -17.66
C TYR A 175 -9.36 -12.85 -18.88
N GLU A 176 -10.21 -12.71 -19.89
CA GLU A 176 -10.11 -13.36 -21.19
C GLU A 176 -9.54 -12.40 -22.25
#